data_a071205714d4422f1af977274c2fc9d0
#
_entry.id   a071205714d4422f1af977274c2fc9d0
#
_cell.length_a   1.000
_cell.length_b   1.000
_cell.length_c   1.000
_cell.angle_alpha   90.00
_cell.angle_beta   90.00
_cell.angle_gamma   90.00
#
_symmetry.space_group_name_H-M   'P 1'
#
loop_
_entity.id
_entity.type
_entity.pdbx_description
1 polymer ?
#
loop_
_entity_poly.entity_id
_entity_poly.type
_entity_poly.pdbx_seq_one_letter_code
_entity_poly.pdbx_strand_id
1 'polypeptide(L)'
;MKQQIDALMQQNGADALWISGAGQHNSAMVYFTGIAHLTGADLFVIPGRTPILCHGPMERDEAAKSGFQLISYADYDLNALIKETNGDLGLASALRYKQILEGINLTKGKVLLYGLRDVGPFFAVMQHLQKLMPELELTGDVNDAILLEARATKDEDEMDRIRAMGQLTTRVVGNTLDLLTSHKVQGDMLVKSDGSPLTIGDVKTQINLWLTAYGAENPEDTIFAIGRDAGVPHSSGTPSDPIRLGRTIVYDIFPCEQGGGYFYDFTRTWSLGYATD
;
A
#
# COMPACT_ATOMS: atom_id res chain seq x y z
N MET A 1 9.04 0.62 -17.44
CA MET A 1 8.15 1.79 -17.30
C MET A 1 6.88 1.51 -18.07
N LYS A 2 5.75 1.70 -17.50
CA LYS A 2 4.44 1.34 -18.05
C LYS A 2 4.18 2.18 -19.30
N GLN A 3 4.14 1.53 -20.45
CA GLN A 3 4.16 2.16 -21.78
C GLN A 3 2.97 3.09 -22.10
N GLN A 4 1.93 3.05 -21.25
CA GLN A 4 0.69 3.81 -21.48
C GLN A 4 0.61 5.12 -20.70
N ILE A 5 1.51 5.38 -19.74
CA ILE A 5 1.40 6.53 -18.84
C ILE A 5 1.39 7.85 -19.61
N ASP A 6 2.29 8.04 -20.56
CA ASP A 6 2.37 9.29 -21.35
C ASP A 6 1.08 9.53 -22.15
N ALA A 7 0.51 8.47 -22.74
CA ALA A 7 -0.75 8.56 -23.48
C ALA A 7 -1.94 8.88 -22.56
N LEU A 8 -1.99 8.23 -21.38
CA LEU A 8 -3.02 8.50 -20.37
C LEU A 8 -2.91 9.92 -19.81
N MET A 9 -1.70 10.42 -19.58
CA MET A 9 -1.47 11.80 -19.18
C MET A 9 -1.98 12.78 -20.23
N GLN A 10 -1.65 12.54 -21.50
CA GLN A 10 -2.12 13.37 -22.62
C GLN A 10 -3.65 13.37 -22.73
N GLN A 11 -4.30 12.20 -22.61
CA GLN A 11 -5.77 12.07 -22.67
C GLN A 11 -6.46 12.83 -21.53
N ASN A 12 -5.82 12.92 -20.36
CA ASN A 12 -6.36 13.62 -19.19
C ASN A 12 -5.84 15.07 -19.05
N GLY A 13 -5.09 15.55 -20.04
CA GLY A 13 -4.56 16.93 -20.07
C GLY A 13 -3.59 17.20 -18.92
N ALA A 14 -2.82 16.20 -18.49
CA ALA A 14 -1.82 16.33 -17.43
C ALA A 14 -0.43 16.53 -18.05
N ASP A 15 0.27 17.58 -17.63
CA ASP A 15 1.65 17.86 -18.06
C ASP A 15 2.68 17.13 -17.18
N ALA A 16 2.31 16.83 -15.93
CA ALA A 16 3.13 16.01 -15.04
C ALA A 16 2.26 15.26 -14.00
N LEU A 17 2.78 14.14 -13.50
CA LEU A 17 2.31 13.53 -12.25
C LEU A 17 3.35 13.81 -11.18
N TRP A 18 2.88 14.15 -9.98
CA TRP A 18 3.68 14.26 -8.78
C TRP A 18 3.17 13.27 -7.74
N ILE A 19 3.94 12.20 -7.53
CA ILE A 19 3.62 11.17 -6.55
C ILE A 19 4.45 11.44 -5.29
N SER A 20 3.80 11.61 -4.15
CA SER A 20 4.45 12.01 -2.91
C SER A 20 4.19 11.02 -1.77
N GLY A 21 5.20 10.77 -0.93
CA GLY A 21 5.09 9.93 0.26
C GLY A 21 6.17 8.89 0.40
N ALA A 22 5.91 7.91 1.28
CA ALA A 22 6.82 6.77 1.45
C ALA A 22 6.89 5.89 0.20
N GLY A 23 7.98 5.17 0.05
CA GLY A 23 8.15 4.16 -1.03
C GLY A 23 7.37 2.87 -0.77
N GLN A 24 7.01 2.62 0.49
CA GLN A 24 6.24 1.46 0.93
C GLN A 24 4.82 1.88 1.34
N HIS A 25 3.86 0.96 1.24
CA HIS A 25 2.43 1.18 1.58
C HIS A 25 1.80 2.39 0.87
N ASN A 26 2.37 2.81 -0.23
CA ASN A 26 1.89 3.88 -1.09
C ASN A 26 1.75 3.33 -2.51
N SER A 27 0.57 2.87 -2.86
CA SER A 27 0.31 2.13 -4.10
C SER A 27 0.70 2.90 -5.37
N ALA A 28 0.58 4.23 -5.35
CA ALA A 28 1.02 5.08 -6.45
C ALA A 28 2.56 5.08 -6.58
N MET A 29 3.28 5.19 -5.46
CA MET A 29 4.75 5.15 -5.48
C MET A 29 5.25 3.75 -5.83
N VAL A 30 4.71 2.70 -5.19
CA VAL A 30 5.06 1.29 -5.46
C VAL A 30 4.89 0.92 -6.93
N TYR A 31 3.87 1.44 -7.59
CA TYR A 31 3.64 1.20 -9.03
C TYR A 31 4.83 1.60 -9.90
N PHE A 32 5.50 2.70 -9.58
CA PHE A 32 6.64 3.20 -10.35
C PHE A 32 7.99 2.68 -9.85
N THR A 33 8.19 2.66 -8.52
CA THR A 33 9.51 2.39 -7.92
C THR A 33 9.71 0.93 -7.51
N GLY A 34 8.64 0.12 -7.57
CA GLY A 34 8.62 -1.15 -6.83
C GLY A 34 8.57 -0.89 -5.31
N ILE A 35 8.86 -1.91 -4.51
CA ILE A 35 8.89 -1.80 -3.06
C ILE A 35 10.26 -1.28 -2.62
N ALA A 36 10.47 0.04 -2.73
CA ALA A 36 11.69 0.71 -2.29
C ALA A 36 11.54 1.19 -0.83
N HIS A 37 12.57 0.98 -0.01
CA HIS A 37 12.56 1.44 1.38
C HIS A 37 12.93 2.95 1.45
N LEU A 38 11.91 3.79 1.17
CA LEU A 38 12.01 5.25 1.21
C LEU A 38 11.02 5.76 2.26
N THR A 39 11.50 6.51 3.25
CA THR A 39 10.64 7.07 4.31
C THR A 39 9.83 8.27 3.83
N GLY A 40 10.36 8.97 2.83
CA GLY A 40 9.66 10.08 2.19
C GLY A 40 10.35 10.47 0.89
N ALA A 41 9.59 10.46 -0.19
CA ALA A 41 10.09 10.75 -1.53
C ALA A 41 9.05 11.55 -2.33
N ASP A 42 9.51 12.20 -3.38
CA ASP A 42 8.65 12.81 -4.38
C ASP A 42 9.12 12.33 -5.76
N LEU A 43 8.21 11.75 -6.51
CA LEU A 43 8.44 11.26 -7.86
C LEU A 43 7.71 12.17 -8.86
N PHE A 44 8.44 12.69 -9.82
CA PHE A 44 7.89 13.46 -10.92
C PHE A 44 7.94 12.64 -12.21
N VAL A 45 6.78 12.41 -12.81
CA VAL A 45 6.64 11.75 -14.12
C VAL A 45 6.22 12.81 -15.12
N ILE A 46 7.08 13.07 -16.12
CA ILE A 46 6.87 14.06 -17.17
C ILE A 46 6.92 13.31 -18.50
N PRO A 47 5.92 13.48 -19.39
CA PRO A 47 5.88 12.75 -20.66
C PRO A 47 7.18 12.86 -21.47
N GLY A 48 7.62 11.74 -22.01
CA GLY A 48 8.85 11.66 -22.81
C GLY A 48 10.16 11.81 -22.04
N ARG A 49 10.13 11.85 -20.70
CA ARG A 49 11.33 11.95 -19.85
C ARG A 49 11.46 10.77 -18.91
N THR A 50 12.70 10.44 -18.54
CA THR A 50 12.94 9.52 -17.41
C THR A 50 12.35 10.12 -16.15
N PRO A 51 11.57 9.36 -15.36
CA PRO A 51 11.03 9.84 -14.09
C PRO A 51 12.15 10.36 -13.17
N ILE A 52 11.82 11.35 -12.35
CA ILE A 52 12.75 12.01 -11.44
C ILE A 52 12.32 11.73 -10.01
N LEU A 53 13.18 11.09 -9.22
CA LEU A 53 12.91 10.69 -7.84
C LEU A 53 13.73 11.53 -6.87
N CYS A 54 13.04 12.36 -6.08
CA CYS A 54 13.63 13.09 -4.97
C CYS A 54 13.64 12.23 -3.72
N HIS A 55 14.77 12.17 -3.01
CA HIS A 55 14.95 11.28 -1.87
C HIS A 55 15.75 11.91 -0.73
N GLY A 56 15.61 11.35 0.47
CA GLY A 56 16.47 11.67 1.62
C GLY A 56 17.92 11.21 1.40
N PRO A 57 18.91 11.92 1.97
CA PRO A 57 20.33 11.60 1.72
C PRO A 57 20.74 10.20 2.21
N MET A 58 20.06 9.66 3.23
CA MET A 58 20.32 8.32 3.76
C MET A 58 19.76 7.18 2.90
N GLU A 59 18.90 7.49 1.93
CA GLU A 59 18.15 6.53 1.14
C GLU A 59 18.61 6.45 -0.31
N ARG A 60 19.77 7.03 -0.60
CA ARG A 60 20.31 7.12 -1.98
C ARG A 60 20.40 5.76 -2.67
N ASP A 61 20.90 4.75 -1.96
CA ASP A 61 21.13 3.42 -2.54
C ASP A 61 19.80 2.68 -2.79
N GLU A 62 18.79 2.93 -1.94
CA GLU A 62 17.43 2.44 -2.17
C GLU A 62 16.76 3.14 -3.35
N ALA A 63 16.88 4.47 -3.42
CA ALA A 63 16.37 5.24 -4.54
C ALA A 63 16.99 4.83 -5.88
N ALA A 64 18.30 4.49 -5.87
CA ALA A 64 19.02 4.06 -7.06
C ALA A 64 18.47 2.77 -7.69
N LYS A 65 17.83 1.90 -6.90
CA LYS A 65 17.21 0.67 -7.41
C LYS A 65 16.07 0.94 -8.41
N SER A 66 15.46 2.12 -8.37
CA SER A 66 14.42 2.54 -9.32
C SER A 66 14.92 2.70 -10.75
N GLY A 67 16.21 2.96 -10.95
CA GLY A 67 16.79 3.32 -12.25
C GLY A 67 16.37 4.70 -12.76
N PHE A 68 15.78 5.55 -11.92
CA PHE A 68 15.31 6.89 -12.27
C PHE A 68 16.42 7.93 -12.13
N GLN A 69 16.17 9.13 -12.65
CA GLN A 69 17.01 10.29 -12.34
C GLN A 69 16.81 10.65 -10.87
N LEU A 70 17.90 10.78 -10.11
CA LEU A 70 17.84 11.04 -8.67
C LEU A 70 18.15 12.49 -8.36
N ILE A 71 17.45 13.04 -7.37
CA ILE A 71 17.69 14.34 -6.75
C ILE A 71 17.73 14.14 -5.25
N SER A 72 18.82 14.56 -4.60
CA SER A 72 18.89 14.53 -3.14
C SER A 72 18.24 15.77 -2.53
N TYR A 73 17.41 15.61 -1.51
CA TYR A 73 16.92 16.75 -0.73
C TYR A 73 18.06 17.52 -0.02
N ALA A 74 19.22 16.90 0.16
CA ALA A 74 20.38 17.60 0.73
C ALA A 74 20.95 18.71 -0.18
N ASP A 75 20.66 18.64 -1.48
CA ASP A 75 21.06 19.67 -2.44
C ASP A 75 20.24 20.97 -2.28
N TYR A 76 19.18 20.94 -1.48
CA TYR A 76 18.25 22.03 -1.21
C TYR A 76 18.10 22.25 0.32
N ASP A 77 18.92 23.15 0.87
CA ASP A 77 19.05 23.34 2.33
C ASP A 77 17.77 23.90 2.96
N LEU A 78 16.92 23.01 3.46
CA LEU A 78 15.69 23.38 4.14
C LEU A 78 15.94 24.23 5.40
N ASN A 79 17.04 23.99 6.12
CA ASN A 79 17.35 24.77 7.33
C ASN A 79 17.70 26.22 7.00
N ALA A 80 18.39 26.45 5.89
CA ALA A 80 18.64 27.81 5.38
C ALA A 80 17.31 28.49 5.02
N LEU A 81 16.42 27.79 4.30
CA LEU A 81 15.11 28.31 3.92
C LEU A 81 14.21 28.60 5.14
N ILE A 82 14.25 27.77 6.20
CA ILE A 82 13.52 28.03 7.43
C ILE A 82 14.00 29.33 8.09
N LYS A 83 15.30 29.59 8.10
CA LYS A 83 15.86 30.85 8.63
C LYS A 83 15.43 32.05 7.77
N GLU A 84 15.47 31.92 6.45
CA GLU A 84 15.04 32.94 5.49
C GLU A 84 13.55 33.30 5.67
N THR A 85 12.72 32.32 5.96
CA THR A 85 11.27 32.49 6.16
C THR A 85 10.88 32.81 7.61
N ASN A 86 11.83 33.17 8.48
CA ASN A 86 11.60 33.47 9.89
C ASN A 86 10.90 32.35 10.67
N GLY A 87 11.19 31.09 10.33
CA GLY A 87 10.63 29.91 10.98
C GLY A 87 9.35 29.37 10.36
N ASP A 88 8.84 29.94 9.27
CA ASP A 88 7.70 29.41 8.55
C ASP A 88 8.09 28.16 7.77
N LEU A 89 7.84 26.99 8.37
CA LEU A 89 8.16 25.69 7.77
C LEU A 89 7.36 25.41 6.49
N GLY A 90 6.10 25.88 6.43
CA GLY A 90 5.24 25.69 5.26
C GLY A 90 5.80 26.44 4.05
N LEU A 91 6.12 27.72 4.24
CA LEU A 91 6.73 28.55 3.19
C LEU A 91 8.13 28.05 2.81
N ALA A 92 8.97 27.68 3.80
CA ALA A 92 10.31 27.13 3.54
C ALA A 92 10.25 25.84 2.70
N SER A 93 9.32 24.94 3.04
CA SER A 93 9.10 23.71 2.27
C SER A 93 8.62 24.00 0.84
N ALA A 94 7.72 24.96 0.67
CA ALA A 94 7.25 25.39 -0.65
C ALA A 94 8.37 26.02 -1.49
N LEU A 95 9.24 26.83 -0.88
CA LEU A 95 10.42 27.38 -1.55
C LEU A 95 11.39 26.28 -2.02
N ARG A 96 11.61 25.26 -1.18
CA ARG A 96 12.42 24.09 -1.59
C ARG A 96 11.80 23.37 -2.76
N TYR A 97 10.49 23.11 -2.75
CA TYR A 97 9.82 22.51 -3.91
C TYR A 97 9.90 23.40 -5.16
N LYS A 98 9.76 24.72 -5.00
CA LYS A 98 9.96 25.65 -6.11
C LYS A 98 11.34 25.49 -6.75
N GLN A 99 12.42 25.47 -5.94
CA GLN A 99 13.78 25.26 -6.42
C GLN A 99 13.94 23.92 -7.16
N ILE A 100 13.36 22.83 -6.63
CA ILE A 100 13.37 21.52 -7.28
C ILE A 100 12.65 21.58 -8.63
N LEU A 101 11.43 22.13 -8.66
CA LEU A 101 10.61 22.21 -9.87
C LEU A 101 11.26 23.09 -10.95
N GLU A 102 11.88 24.19 -10.58
CA GLU A 102 12.68 25.02 -11.48
C GLU A 102 13.89 24.23 -12.02
N GLY A 103 14.59 23.49 -11.16
CA GLY A 103 15.73 22.65 -11.54
C GLY A 103 15.40 21.55 -12.54
N ILE A 104 14.18 21.03 -12.49
CA ILE A 104 13.70 20.01 -13.45
C ILE A 104 12.94 20.61 -14.64
N ASN A 105 12.88 21.94 -14.77
CA ASN A 105 12.13 22.67 -15.79
C ASN A 105 10.62 22.35 -15.81
N LEU A 106 10.00 22.19 -14.64
CA LEU A 106 8.56 22.03 -14.46
C LEU A 106 8.02 23.30 -13.78
N THR A 107 7.87 24.37 -14.55
CA THR A 107 7.50 25.70 -14.03
C THR A 107 6.08 26.14 -14.39
N LYS A 108 5.42 25.41 -15.27
CA LYS A 108 4.04 25.68 -15.73
C LYS A 108 3.34 24.39 -16.14
N GLY A 109 2.01 24.49 -16.30
CA GLY A 109 1.17 23.38 -16.75
C GLY A 109 0.42 22.69 -15.61
N LYS A 110 -0.36 21.69 -15.95
CA LYS A 110 -1.22 20.94 -15.01
C LYS A 110 -0.46 19.77 -14.40
N VAL A 111 -0.29 19.80 -13.08
CA VAL A 111 0.38 18.76 -12.29
C VAL A 111 -0.65 18.05 -11.44
N LEU A 112 -0.84 16.74 -11.68
CA LEU A 112 -1.72 15.91 -10.88
C LEU A 112 -0.96 15.33 -9.68
N LEU A 113 -1.53 15.55 -8.49
CA LEU A 113 -0.96 15.12 -7.22
C LEU A 113 -1.49 13.74 -6.84
N TYR A 114 -0.60 12.80 -6.54
CA TYR A 114 -0.89 11.44 -6.10
C TYR A 114 -0.06 11.07 -4.88
N GLY A 115 -0.39 9.94 -4.27
CA GLY A 115 0.40 9.33 -3.21
C GLY A 115 -0.27 9.40 -1.85
N LEU A 116 0.52 9.17 -0.80
CA LEU A 116 0.04 9.10 0.57
C LEU A 116 0.85 10.04 1.46
N ARG A 117 0.22 11.10 1.93
CA ARG A 117 0.78 12.13 2.82
C ARG A 117 -0.19 12.48 3.91
N ASP A 118 0.32 13.00 5.01
CA ASP A 118 -0.49 13.72 5.98
C ASP A 118 -1.11 14.96 5.30
N VAL A 119 -2.44 14.95 5.21
CA VAL A 119 -3.20 15.93 4.42
C VAL A 119 -2.97 17.36 4.88
N GLY A 120 -2.99 17.63 6.19
CA GLY A 120 -2.90 18.98 6.73
C GLY A 120 -1.59 19.68 6.34
N PRO A 121 -0.42 19.16 6.75
CA PRO A 121 0.88 19.72 6.40
C PRO A 121 1.11 19.80 4.90
N PHE A 122 0.79 18.74 4.15
CA PHE A 122 1.02 18.73 2.71
C PHE A 122 0.16 19.77 1.99
N PHE A 123 -1.11 19.88 2.33
CA PHE A 123 -2.01 20.87 1.75
C PHE A 123 -1.54 22.31 2.01
N ALA A 124 -1.08 22.62 3.23
CA ALA A 124 -0.55 23.93 3.56
C ALA A 124 0.67 24.29 2.69
N VAL A 125 1.60 23.35 2.48
CA VAL A 125 2.75 23.53 1.59
C VAL A 125 2.31 23.76 0.15
N MET A 126 1.33 22.98 -0.36
CA MET A 126 0.81 23.13 -1.72
C MET A 126 0.15 24.51 -1.93
N GLN A 127 -0.55 25.04 -0.93
CA GLN A 127 -1.14 26.39 -0.99
C GLN A 127 -0.06 27.50 -1.11
N HIS A 128 1.08 27.36 -0.39
CA HIS A 128 2.21 28.26 -0.55
C HIS A 128 2.85 28.10 -1.94
N LEU A 129 3.07 26.88 -2.38
CA LEU A 129 3.69 26.59 -3.67
C LEU A 129 2.87 27.12 -4.83
N GLN A 130 1.54 26.98 -4.80
CA GLN A 130 0.64 27.51 -5.81
C GLN A 130 0.73 29.06 -5.94
N LYS A 131 0.95 29.76 -4.80
CA LYS A 131 1.15 31.20 -4.81
C LYS A 131 2.53 31.60 -5.37
N LEU A 132 3.56 30.78 -5.09
CA LEU A 132 4.93 31.01 -5.57
C LEU A 132 5.10 30.68 -7.04
N MET A 133 4.28 29.77 -7.58
CA MET A 133 4.34 29.29 -8.97
C MET A 133 2.93 29.33 -9.60
N PRO A 134 2.41 30.51 -9.93
CA PRO A 134 1.03 30.68 -10.40
C PRO A 134 0.76 30.08 -11.77
N GLU A 135 1.79 29.80 -12.58
CA GLU A 135 1.65 29.13 -13.87
C GLU A 135 1.54 27.59 -13.77
N LEU A 136 1.81 27.03 -12.58
CA LEU A 136 1.50 25.62 -12.30
C LEU A 136 0.07 25.50 -11.80
N GLU A 137 -0.69 24.58 -12.37
CA GLU A 137 -1.98 24.14 -11.84
C GLU A 137 -1.76 22.88 -11.00
N LEU A 138 -1.62 23.04 -9.67
CA LEU A 138 -1.53 21.90 -8.74
C LEU A 138 -2.91 21.41 -8.41
N THR A 139 -3.26 20.21 -8.82
CA THR A 139 -4.61 19.66 -8.62
C THR A 139 -4.59 18.16 -8.31
N GLY A 140 -5.69 17.66 -7.73
CA GLY A 140 -5.92 16.24 -7.55
C GLY A 140 -6.82 15.67 -8.64
N ASP A 141 -6.82 14.35 -8.76
CA ASP A 141 -7.77 13.61 -9.60
C ASP A 141 -8.70 12.80 -8.72
N VAL A 142 -9.96 13.21 -8.63
CA VAL A 142 -10.98 12.55 -7.81
C VAL A 142 -11.25 11.11 -8.26
N ASN A 143 -11.08 10.84 -9.55
CA ASN A 143 -11.37 9.53 -10.14
C ASN A 143 -10.12 8.63 -10.21
N ASP A 144 -8.93 9.15 -9.87
CA ASP A 144 -7.64 8.44 -10.05
C ASP A 144 -7.50 7.83 -11.46
N ALA A 145 -8.03 8.53 -12.49
CA ALA A 145 -8.26 7.96 -13.81
C ALA A 145 -6.98 7.43 -14.46
N ILE A 146 -5.87 8.17 -14.34
CA ILE A 146 -4.59 7.78 -14.96
C ILE A 146 -4.04 6.52 -14.30
N LEU A 147 -3.96 6.49 -12.96
CA LEU A 147 -3.33 5.35 -12.27
C LEU A 147 -4.24 4.14 -12.21
N LEU A 148 -5.56 4.31 -12.13
CA LEU A 148 -6.51 3.18 -12.23
C LEU A 148 -6.40 2.49 -13.60
N GLU A 149 -6.43 3.25 -14.68
CA GLU A 149 -6.31 2.69 -16.03
C GLU A 149 -4.91 2.07 -16.25
N ALA A 150 -3.85 2.75 -15.82
CA ALA A 150 -2.49 2.24 -15.95
C ALA A 150 -2.28 0.92 -15.17
N ARG A 151 -2.94 0.77 -14.03
CA ARG A 151 -2.89 -0.45 -13.19
C ARG A 151 -3.89 -1.53 -13.62
N ALA A 152 -4.85 -1.22 -14.50
CA ALA A 152 -5.82 -2.20 -14.98
C ALA A 152 -5.16 -3.35 -15.74
N THR A 153 -4.07 -3.09 -16.46
CA THR A 153 -3.25 -4.11 -17.12
C THR A 153 -1.97 -4.39 -16.34
N LYS A 154 -1.49 -5.65 -16.38
CA LYS A 154 -0.28 -6.11 -15.68
C LYS A 154 0.74 -6.63 -16.69
N ASP A 155 2.01 -6.30 -16.46
CA ASP A 155 3.10 -6.95 -17.18
C ASP A 155 3.46 -8.33 -16.58
N GLU A 156 4.43 -9.03 -17.17
CA GLU A 156 4.79 -10.38 -16.74
C GLU A 156 5.32 -10.40 -15.31
N ASP A 157 6.17 -9.44 -14.93
CA ASP A 157 6.72 -9.35 -13.57
C ASP A 157 5.61 -9.13 -12.54
N GLU A 158 4.64 -8.28 -12.85
CA GLU A 158 3.47 -8.04 -12.00
C GLU A 158 2.60 -9.30 -11.87
N MET A 159 2.37 -10.01 -12.97
CA MET A 159 1.63 -11.27 -12.95
C MET A 159 2.33 -12.34 -12.12
N ASP A 160 3.66 -12.44 -12.21
CA ASP A 160 4.43 -13.41 -11.43
C ASP A 160 4.40 -13.09 -9.93
N ARG A 161 4.47 -11.82 -9.57
CA ARG A 161 4.32 -11.37 -8.18
C ARG A 161 2.93 -11.72 -7.63
N ILE A 162 1.87 -11.47 -8.40
CA ILE A 162 0.49 -11.82 -8.01
C ILE A 162 0.35 -13.35 -7.87
N ARG A 163 0.92 -14.14 -8.77
CA ARG A 163 0.92 -15.61 -8.68
C ARG A 163 1.64 -16.10 -7.43
N ALA A 164 2.79 -15.51 -7.11
CA ALA A 164 3.54 -15.86 -5.91
C ALA A 164 2.72 -15.57 -4.64
N MET A 165 2.04 -14.42 -4.58
CA MET A 165 1.13 -14.10 -3.48
C MET A 165 -0.05 -15.09 -3.42
N GLY A 166 -0.62 -15.48 -4.56
CA GLY A 166 -1.68 -16.48 -4.62
C GLY A 166 -1.24 -17.85 -4.09
N GLN A 167 -0.06 -18.31 -4.47
CA GLN A 167 0.51 -19.57 -3.96
C GLN A 167 0.77 -19.52 -2.45
N LEU A 168 1.28 -18.40 -1.95
CA LEU A 168 1.52 -18.19 -0.53
C LEU A 168 0.20 -18.19 0.23
N THR A 169 -0.78 -17.39 -0.21
CA THR A 169 -2.08 -17.26 0.43
C THR A 169 -2.82 -18.59 0.49
N THR A 170 -2.88 -19.32 -0.62
CA THR A 170 -3.54 -20.63 -0.68
C THR A 170 -2.83 -21.68 0.20
N ARG A 171 -1.49 -21.60 0.35
CA ARG A 171 -0.74 -22.42 1.30
C ARG A 171 -1.15 -22.12 2.75
N VAL A 172 -1.27 -20.85 3.12
CA VAL A 172 -1.73 -20.45 4.47
C VAL A 172 -3.15 -20.94 4.74
N VAL A 173 -4.03 -20.85 3.74
CA VAL A 173 -5.40 -21.39 3.84
C VAL A 173 -5.38 -22.91 4.04
N GLY A 174 -4.55 -23.64 3.31
CA GLY A 174 -4.35 -25.08 3.53
C GLY A 174 -3.84 -25.40 4.93
N ASN A 175 -2.79 -24.70 5.39
CA ASN A 175 -2.25 -24.86 6.74
C ASN A 175 -3.31 -24.57 7.82
N THR A 176 -4.21 -23.62 7.57
CA THR A 176 -5.31 -23.32 8.51
C THR A 176 -6.30 -24.47 8.58
N LEU A 177 -6.65 -25.08 7.45
CA LEU A 177 -7.53 -26.25 7.43
C LEU A 177 -6.86 -27.43 8.16
N ASP A 178 -5.58 -27.69 7.91
CA ASP A 178 -4.82 -28.73 8.59
C ASP A 178 -4.75 -28.49 10.11
N LEU A 179 -4.53 -27.25 10.52
CA LEU A 179 -4.57 -26.86 11.95
C LEU A 179 -5.93 -27.23 12.57
N LEU A 180 -7.02 -26.81 11.97
CA LEU A 180 -8.37 -27.06 12.49
C LEU A 180 -8.67 -28.56 12.57
N THR A 181 -8.33 -29.32 11.52
CA THR A 181 -8.62 -30.75 11.44
C THR A 181 -7.69 -31.61 12.32
N SER A 182 -6.53 -31.09 12.75
CA SER A 182 -5.60 -31.78 13.65
C SER A 182 -6.04 -31.73 15.13
N HIS A 183 -6.93 -30.81 15.50
CA HIS A 183 -7.38 -30.66 16.89
C HIS A 183 -8.41 -31.69 17.27
N LYS A 184 -8.36 -32.10 18.56
CA LYS A 184 -9.37 -32.99 19.15
C LYS A 184 -10.68 -32.23 19.37
N VAL A 185 -11.77 -32.99 19.36
CA VAL A 185 -13.11 -32.49 19.67
C VAL A 185 -13.48 -32.87 21.11
N GLN A 186 -13.96 -31.90 21.88
CA GLN A 186 -14.55 -32.10 23.15
C GLN A 186 -15.93 -31.43 23.19
N GLY A 187 -16.99 -32.24 23.29
CA GLY A 187 -18.34 -31.76 23.03
C GLY A 187 -18.52 -31.35 21.58
N ASP A 188 -18.83 -30.11 21.35
CA ASP A 188 -18.95 -29.52 20.01
C ASP A 188 -17.78 -28.56 19.65
N MET A 189 -16.74 -28.50 20.51
CA MET A 189 -15.61 -27.54 20.34
C MET A 189 -14.31 -28.25 19.98
N LEU A 190 -13.48 -27.59 19.18
CA LEU A 190 -12.08 -27.96 19.02
C LEU A 190 -11.31 -27.54 20.28
N VAL A 191 -10.40 -28.42 20.75
CA VAL A 191 -9.60 -28.17 21.96
C VAL A 191 -8.11 -28.32 21.68
N LYS A 192 -7.32 -27.48 22.35
CA LYS A 192 -5.85 -27.52 22.38
C LYS A 192 -5.35 -28.69 23.21
N SER A 193 -4.05 -28.94 23.23
CA SER A 193 -3.42 -30.05 23.94
C SER A 193 -3.63 -30.01 25.47
N ASP A 194 -3.83 -28.81 26.01
CA ASP A 194 -4.13 -28.59 27.46
C ASP A 194 -5.62 -28.73 27.80
N GLY A 195 -6.47 -29.02 26.81
CA GLY A 195 -7.92 -29.15 26.97
C GLY A 195 -8.69 -27.83 26.89
N SER A 196 -8.01 -26.69 26.77
CA SER A 196 -8.69 -25.40 26.56
C SER A 196 -9.25 -25.28 25.13
N PRO A 197 -10.36 -24.55 24.92
CA PRO A 197 -10.91 -24.37 23.60
C PRO A 197 -9.91 -23.70 22.64
N LEU A 198 -9.88 -24.16 21.38
CA LEU A 198 -9.24 -23.44 20.29
C LEU A 198 -10.15 -22.26 19.91
N THR A 199 -9.61 -21.05 19.89
CA THR A 199 -10.38 -19.83 19.63
C THR A 199 -10.07 -19.23 18.26
N ILE A 200 -10.94 -18.31 17.80
CA ILE A 200 -10.69 -17.49 16.61
C ILE A 200 -9.35 -16.72 16.74
N GLY A 201 -9.08 -16.15 17.90
CA GLY A 201 -7.81 -15.44 18.17
C GLY A 201 -6.58 -16.34 18.05
N ASP A 202 -6.65 -17.59 18.51
CA ASP A 202 -5.56 -18.56 18.33
C ASP A 202 -5.31 -18.83 16.85
N VAL A 203 -6.37 -19.03 16.05
CA VAL A 203 -6.29 -19.29 14.61
C VAL A 203 -5.69 -18.08 13.88
N LYS A 204 -6.20 -16.87 14.13
CA LYS A 204 -5.70 -15.64 13.51
C LYS A 204 -4.23 -15.37 13.86
N THR A 205 -3.83 -15.64 15.10
CA THR A 205 -2.43 -15.55 15.53
C THR A 205 -1.56 -16.47 14.69
N GLN A 206 -2.00 -17.72 14.51
CA GLN A 206 -1.23 -18.71 13.75
C GLN A 206 -1.16 -18.34 12.25
N ILE A 207 -2.24 -17.81 11.67
CA ILE A 207 -2.27 -17.28 10.31
C ILE A 207 -1.20 -16.18 10.14
N ASN A 208 -1.17 -15.20 11.03
CA ASN A 208 -0.21 -14.10 10.99
C ASN A 208 1.24 -14.58 11.15
N LEU A 209 1.49 -15.60 11.97
CA LEU A 209 2.81 -16.22 12.07
C LEU A 209 3.25 -16.86 10.75
N TRP A 210 2.36 -17.58 10.07
CA TRP A 210 2.69 -18.16 8.76
C TRP A 210 2.91 -17.10 7.69
N LEU A 211 2.06 -16.06 7.61
CA LEU A 211 2.23 -14.97 6.65
C LEU A 211 3.59 -14.29 6.84
N THR A 212 3.94 -13.95 8.09
CA THR A 212 5.24 -13.34 8.40
C THR A 212 6.40 -14.27 8.04
N ALA A 213 6.29 -15.58 8.38
CA ALA A 213 7.33 -16.56 8.06
C ALA A 213 7.53 -16.75 6.54
N TYR A 214 6.51 -16.51 5.74
CA TYR A 214 6.56 -16.56 4.28
C TYR A 214 6.88 -15.22 3.63
N GLY A 215 7.15 -14.17 4.40
CA GLY A 215 7.52 -12.85 3.90
C GLY A 215 6.36 -12.03 3.37
N ALA A 216 5.15 -12.25 3.89
CA ALA A 216 3.98 -11.45 3.58
C ALA A 216 3.53 -10.61 4.78
N GLU A 217 2.77 -9.57 4.50
CA GLU A 217 2.12 -8.70 5.48
C GLU A 217 0.59 -8.88 5.45
N ASN A 218 -0.05 -8.59 6.58
CA ASN A 218 -1.50 -8.65 6.73
C ASN A 218 -2.03 -7.33 7.33
N PRO A 219 -1.93 -6.21 6.61
CA PRO A 219 -2.20 -4.88 7.15
C PRO A 219 -3.67 -4.65 7.48
N GLU A 220 -4.59 -5.32 6.78
CA GLU A 220 -6.04 -5.15 6.94
C GLU A 220 -6.65 -6.21 7.90
N ASP A 221 -5.80 -7.07 8.51
CA ASP A 221 -6.19 -8.25 9.27
C ASP A 221 -6.91 -9.32 8.41
N THR A 222 -7.44 -10.34 9.04
CA THR A 222 -8.13 -11.48 8.40
C THR A 222 -9.53 -11.58 8.96
N ILE A 223 -10.51 -11.77 8.10
CA ILE A 223 -11.85 -12.19 8.53
C ILE A 223 -11.81 -13.69 8.80
N PHE A 224 -12.02 -14.08 10.05
CA PHE A 224 -12.23 -15.46 10.46
C PHE A 224 -13.40 -15.50 11.42
N ALA A 225 -14.60 -15.59 10.87
CA ALA A 225 -15.85 -15.44 11.59
C ALA A 225 -16.63 -16.76 11.62
N ILE A 226 -17.29 -17.06 12.76
CA ILE A 226 -18.02 -18.32 12.96
C ILE A 226 -19.49 -18.09 13.33
N GLY A 227 -20.37 -18.94 12.86
CA GLY A 227 -21.79 -18.96 13.20
C GLY A 227 -22.50 -17.67 12.76
N ARG A 228 -23.12 -16.93 13.69
CA ARG A 228 -23.84 -15.68 13.39
C ARG A 228 -22.94 -14.65 12.70
N ASP A 229 -21.73 -14.50 13.20
CA ASP A 229 -20.78 -13.50 12.68
C ASP A 229 -20.31 -13.80 11.25
N ALA A 230 -20.29 -15.08 10.87
CA ALA A 230 -20.03 -15.48 9.50
C ALA A 230 -21.08 -14.97 8.48
N GLY A 231 -22.27 -14.60 8.96
CA GLY A 231 -23.32 -14.00 8.14
C GLY A 231 -23.36 -12.46 8.19
N VAL A 232 -22.41 -11.83 8.89
CA VAL A 232 -22.33 -10.36 9.00
C VAL A 232 -21.17 -9.86 8.16
N PRO A 233 -21.42 -9.09 7.09
CA PRO A 233 -20.37 -8.56 6.24
C PRO A 233 -19.32 -7.78 7.05
N HIS A 234 -18.04 -7.99 6.72
CA HIS A 234 -16.88 -7.39 7.39
C HIS A 234 -16.73 -7.68 8.90
N SER A 235 -17.48 -8.63 9.45
CA SER A 235 -17.22 -9.12 10.81
C SER A 235 -15.92 -9.92 10.83
N SER A 236 -14.91 -9.45 11.54
CA SER A 236 -13.62 -10.16 11.67
C SER A 236 -13.68 -11.36 12.64
N GLY A 237 -14.84 -11.62 13.24
CA GLY A 237 -15.05 -12.60 14.30
C GLY A 237 -14.60 -12.09 15.68
N THR A 238 -15.13 -12.71 16.73
CA THR A 238 -14.76 -12.39 18.12
C THR A 238 -13.58 -13.25 18.55
N PRO A 239 -12.42 -12.69 18.92
CA PRO A 239 -11.19 -13.47 19.18
C PRO A 239 -11.35 -14.56 20.27
N SER A 240 -12.22 -14.35 21.27
CA SER A 240 -12.48 -15.30 22.35
C SER A 240 -13.44 -16.44 21.99
N ASP A 241 -14.11 -16.36 20.84
CA ASP A 241 -15.07 -17.37 20.44
C ASP A 241 -14.40 -18.69 20.09
N PRO A 242 -14.90 -19.83 20.64
CA PRO A 242 -14.34 -21.13 20.34
C PRO A 242 -14.75 -21.62 18.95
N ILE A 243 -13.86 -22.36 18.31
CA ILE A 243 -14.17 -23.08 17.08
C ILE A 243 -15.07 -24.26 17.37
N ARG A 244 -16.26 -24.27 16.74
CA ARG A 244 -17.32 -25.27 16.99
C ARG A 244 -17.66 -26.06 15.73
N LEU A 245 -18.02 -27.32 15.93
CA LEU A 245 -18.59 -28.18 14.89
C LEU A 245 -19.98 -27.70 14.47
N GLY A 246 -20.34 -27.95 13.22
CA GLY A 246 -21.66 -27.63 12.69
C GLY A 246 -21.96 -26.13 12.61
N ARG A 247 -20.94 -25.29 12.63
CA ARG A 247 -21.08 -23.85 12.46
C ARG A 247 -20.37 -23.42 11.19
N THR A 248 -21.00 -22.54 10.44
CA THR A 248 -20.36 -21.92 9.27
C THR A 248 -19.19 -21.08 9.72
N ILE A 249 -18.06 -21.24 9.04
CA ILE A 249 -16.86 -20.40 9.18
C ILE A 249 -16.66 -19.68 7.85
N VAL A 250 -16.62 -18.36 7.86
CA VAL A 250 -16.13 -17.56 6.74
C VAL A 250 -14.69 -17.18 7.02
N TYR A 251 -13.82 -17.62 6.16
CA TYR A 251 -12.39 -17.29 6.18
C TYR A 251 -12.06 -16.50 4.93
N ASP A 252 -11.80 -15.21 5.12
CA ASP A 252 -11.46 -14.25 4.08
C ASP A 252 -10.10 -13.62 4.41
N ILE A 253 -9.13 -13.81 3.53
CA ILE A 253 -7.73 -13.45 3.75
C ILE A 253 -7.18 -12.73 2.52
N PHE A 254 -6.57 -11.56 2.76
CA PHE A 254 -6.06 -10.68 1.69
C PHE A 254 -4.68 -10.09 2.04
N PRO A 255 -3.68 -10.96 2.26
CA PRO A 255 -2.32 -10.50 2.54
C PRO A 255 -1.69 -9.83 1.33
N CYS A 256 -0.64 -9.05 1.59
CA CYS A 256 0.16 -8.41 0.55
C CYS A 256 1.65 -8.76 0.68
N GLU A 257 2.39 -8.43 -0.37
CA GLU A 257 3.85 -8.45 -0.32
C GLU A 257 4.36 -7.51 0.77
N GLN A 258 5.47 -7.88 1.41
CA GLN A 258 6.12 -7.03 2.40
C GLN A 258 6.42 -5.64 1.83
N GLY A 259 6.00 -4.59 2.55
CA GLY A 259 6.14 -3.20 2.09
C GLY A 259 4.96 -2.68 1.26
N GLY A 260 3.84 -3.41 1.22
CA GLY A 260 2.59 -2.92 0.62
C GLY A 260 2.55 -3.03 -0.91
N GLY A 261 3.08 -4.13 -1.46
CA GLY A 261 3.02 -4.45 -2.87
C GLY A 261 1.68 -5.04 -3.32
N TYR A 262 1.73 -6.15 -4.08
CA TYR A 262 0.52 -6.80 -4.56
C TYR A 262 -0.18 -7.58 -3.45
N PHE A 263 -1.51 -7.47 -3.43
CA PHE A 263 -2.41 -8.24 -2.58
C PHE A 263 -2.90 -9.48 -3.31
N TYR A 264 -3.33 -10.48 -2.54
CA TYR A 264 -4.09 -11.61 -3.06
C TYR A 264 -5.27 -11.92 -2.14
N ASP A 265 -6.46 -11.68 -2.64
CA ASP A 265 -7.72 -11.88 -1.93
C ASP A 265 -8.25 -13.30 -2.18
N PHE A 266 -8.62 -14.01 -1.09
CA PHE A 266 -9.05 -15.39 -1.17
C PHE A 266 -10.02 -15.75 -0.05
N THR A 267 -11.25 -16.08 -0.40
CA THR A 267 -12.29 -16.44 0.57
C THR A 267 -12.68 -17.91 0.48
N ARG A 268 -12.90 -18.53 1.63
CA ARG A 268 -13.50 -19.87 1.77
C ARG A 268 -14.55 -19.90 2.87
N THR A 269 -15.58 -20.71 2.64
CA THR A 269 -16.59 -21.02 3.63
C THR A 269 -16.46 -22.50 4.02
N TRP A 270 -16.34 -22.75 5.31
CA TRP A 270 -16.19 -24.10 5.86
C TRP A 270 -17.28 -24.41 6.87
N SER A 271 -17.56 -25.70 7.04
CA SER A 271 -18.26 -26.26 8.18
C SER A 271 -17.51 -27.50 8.66
N LEU A 272 -17.10 -27.53 9.92
CA LEU A 272 -16.37 -28.65 10.49
C LEU A 272 -17.33 -29.69 11.00
N GLY A 273 -17.04 -30.99 10.74
CA GLY A 273 -17.81 -32.13 11.17
C GLY A 273 -19.08 -32.35 10.35
N TYR A 274 -20.03 -31.42 10.39
CA TYR A 274 -21.32 -31.53 9.67
C TYR A 274 -21.84 -30.14 9.31
N ALA A 275 -22.66 -30.07 8.28
CA ALA A 275 -23.44 -28.87 7.98
C ALA A 275 -24.81 -28.97 8.69
N THR A 276 -25.30 -27.85 9.20
CA THR A 276 -26.68 -27.74 9.68
C THR A 276 -27.59 -27.34 8.53
N ASP A 277 -28.86 -27.74 8.64
CA ASP A 277 -29.91 -27.33 7.69
C ASP A 277 -30.12 -25.81 7.70
#